data_f284b99a45cb1403b78668636a63cc1f
#
_entry.id   f284b99a45cb1403b78668636a63cc1f
#
_cell.length_a   1.000
_cell.length_b   1.000
_cell.length_c   1.000
_cell.angle_alpha   90.00
_cell.angle_beta   90.00
_cell.angle_gamma   90.00
#
_symmetry.space_group_name_H-M   'P 1'
#
loop_
_entity.id
_entity.type
_entity.pdbx_description
1 polymer ?
#
loop_
_entity_poly.entity_id
_entity_poly.type
_entity_poly.pdbx_seq_one_letter_code
_entity_poly.pdbx_strand_id
1 'polypeptide(L)'
;GLKRERFMLHYNFPPFSVGETGRIGTGRREVGHGKLAWRAISSSLPSQESFPYTFRIVSEITESNGSSSMATVCGSSLALMDAGVPIKEPVAGIAMGLIKEGDDFSVLSDILGDEDHLGDMDFKVAGTKNGITSLQMDIKITGITFEIMEKALNQAKEGRIHILEEMNKALGKSRDSVGKHTPKMEKITVDKKDIATVIGKGGATIREIVEKSGAKVDVSDDGTVTVAAPDEDARNIAMQIIKDLTAKAELNKIYNGK
;
A
#
# COMPACT_ATOMS: atom_id res chain seq x y z
N GLY A 1 20.22 2.36 -14.86
CA GLY A 1 20.67 2.73 -13.52
C GLY A 1 19.90 1.98 -12.45
N LEU A 2 20.45 1.89 -11.24
CA LEU A 2 19.77 1.32 -10.09
C LEU A 2 18.58 2.22 -9.69
N LYS A 3 17.39 1.65 -9.58
CA LYS A 3 16.18 2.31 -9.09
C LYS A 3 15.78 1.65 -7.76
N ARG A 4 15.46 2.45 -6.75
CA ARG A 4 14.90 1.96 -5.49
C ARG A 4 13.38 2.06 -5.56
N GLU A 5 12.70 0.94 -5.34
CA GLU A 5 11.25 0.88 -5.25
C GLU A 5 10.87 0.56 -3.81
N ARG A 6 9.96 1.35 -3.25
CA ARG A 6 9.45 1.14 -1.89
C ARG A 6 8.11 0.38 -1.84
N PHE A 7 7.48 0.18 -2.99
CA PHE A 7 6.22 -0.54 -3.10
C PHE A 7 6.30 -1.61 -4.18
N MET A 8 6.07 -2.84 -3.79
CA MET A 8 6.02 -4.02 -4.65
C MET A 8 4.68 -4.71 -4.47
N LEU A 9 4.07 -5.13 -5.58
CA LEU A 9 2.86 -5.95 -5.57
C LEU A 9 3.08 -7.16 -6.48
N HIS A 10 2.94 -8.34 -5.90
CA HIS A 10 3.01 -9.63 -6.58
C HIS A 10 1.58 -10.15 -6.71
N TYR A 11 1.18 -10.43 -7.93
CA TYR A 11 -0.10 -11.02 -8.25
C TYR A 11 0.14 -12.40 -8.84
N ASN A 12 -0.31 -13.43 -8.14
CA ASN A 12 -0.14 -14.82 -8.51
C ASN A 12 -1.50 -15.43 -8.84
N PHE A 13 -1.62 -15.88 -10.09
CA PHE A 13 -2.84 -16.48 -10.62
C PHE A 13 -2.51 -17.88 -11.20
N PRO A 14 -2.35 -18.90 -10.33
CA PRO A 14 -2.05 -20.24 -10.79
C PRO A 14 -3.25 -20.83 -11.57
N PRO A 15 -3.02 -21.71 -12.56
CA PRO A 15 -4.07 -22.29 -13.39
C PRO A 15 -5.20 -22.97 -12.59
N PHE A 16 -4.88 -23.57 -11.45
CA PHE A 16 -5.88 -24.25 -10.62
C PHE A 16 -6.95 -23.31 -10.05
N SER A 17 -6.69 -21.99 -9.98
CA SER A 17 -7.67 -21.01 -9.50
C SER A 17 -8.93 -20.91 -10.38
N VAL A 18 -8.86 -21.39 -11.61
CA VAL A 18 -9.99 -21.53 -12.55
C VAL A 18 -10.20 -22.99 -12.97
N GLY A 19 -9.68 -23.95 -12.20
CA GLY A 19 -9.85 -25.39 -12.46
C GLY A 19 -9.04 -25.91 -13.65
N GLU A 20 -8.03 -25.19 -14.10
CA GLU A 20 -7.20 -25.56 -15.25
C GLU A 20 -5.86 -26.17 -14.81
N THR A 21 -5.22 -26.87 -15.74
CA THR A 21 -3.81 -27.27 -15.64
C THR A 21 -2.95 -26.40 -16.56
N GLY A 22 -1.72 -26.08 -16.13
CA GLY A 22 -0.84 -25.26 -16.93
C GLY A 22 0.57 -25.17 -16.35
N ARG A 23 1.43 -24.41 -17.02
CA ARG A 23 2.79 -24.15 -16.54
C ARG A 23 2.76 -23.29 -15.29
N ILE A 24 3.56 -23.69 -14.31
CA ILE A 24 3.85 -22.83 -13.13
C ILE A 24 4.87 -21.77 -13.58
N GLY A 25 4.50 -20.52 -13.44
CA GLY A 25 5.36 -19.38 -13.79
C GLY A 25 4.56 -18.12 -14.07
N THR A 26 5.24 -16.98 -14.04
CA THR A 26 4.62 -15.68 -14.27
C THR A 26 4.28 -15.48 -15.75
N GLY A 27 2.99 -15.41 -16.08
CA GLY A 27 2.48 -15.12 -17.41
C GLY A 27 2.21 -13.64 -17.65
N ARG A 28 1.74 -13.31 -18.86
CA ARG A 28 1.36 -11.92 -19.22
C ARG A 28 0.21 -11.38 -18.36
N ARG A 29 -0.73 -12.27 -17.99
CA ARG A 29 -1.88 -11.93 -17.14
C ARG A 29 -1.42 -11.44 -15.77
N GLU A 30 -0.52 -12.19 -15.13
CA GLU A 30 -0.01 -11.84 -13.81
C GLU A 30 0.73 -10.49 -13.85
N VAL A 31 1.55 -10.26 -14.86
CA VAL A 31 2.27 -8.99 -15.02
C VAL A 31 1.29 -7.83 -15.22
N GLY A 32 0.32 -7.97 -16.12
CA GLY A 32 -0.66 -6.93 -16.45
C GLY A 32 -1.58 -6.61 -15.27
N HIS A 33 -2.19 -7.63 -14.67
CA HIS A 33 -3.11 -7.47 -13.54
C HIS A 33 -2.39 -6.98 -12.28
N GLY A 34 -1.19 -7.50 -12.01
CA GLY A 34 -0.35 -7.02 -10.91
C GLY A 34 0.01 -5.54 -11.07
N LYS A 35 0.35 -5.10 -12.29
CA LYS A 35 0.66 -3.70 -12.57
C LYS A 35 -0.57 -2.79 -12.47
N LEU A 36 -1.74 -3.27 -12.85
CA LEU A 36 -3.01 -2.56 -12.68
C LEU A 36 -3.31 -2.33 -11.19
N ALA A 37 -3.25 -3.38 -10.38
CA ALA A 37 -3.45 -3.30 -8.93
C ALA A 37 -2.40 -2.42 -8.25
N TRP A 38 -1.13 -2.54 -8.65
CA TRP A 38 -0.05 -1.68 -8.17
C TRP A 38 -0.34 -0.20 -8.43
N ARG A 39 -0.78 0.17 -9.64
CA ARG A 39 -1.15 1.56 -9.98
C ARG A 39 -2.35 2.04 -9.16
N ALA A 40 -3.37 1.19 -9.00
CA ALA A 40 -4.57 1.53 -8.25
C ALA A 40 -4.26 1.93 -6.80
N ILE A 41 -3.34 1.22 -6.13
CA ILE A 41 -3.00 1.41 -4.73
C ILE A 41 -1.95 2.53 -4.52
N SER A 42 -1.02 2.70 -5.46
CA SER A 42 0.17 3.55 -5.30
C SER A 42 -0.16 4.98 -4.86
N SER A 43 -1.25 5.58 -5.37
CA SER A 43 -1.65 6.96 -5.06
C SER A 43 -2.15 7.14 -3.63
N SER A 44 -2.64 6.07 -3.00
CA SER A 44 -3.16 6.09 -1.62
C SER A 44 -2.10 5.83 -0.56
N LEU A 45 -0.89 5.42 -0.95
CA LEU A 45 0.19 5.18 0.00
C LEU A 45 0.68 6.48 0.65
N PRO A 46 1.09 6.43 1.94
CA PRO A 46 1.74 7.55 2.61
C PRO A 46 3.10 7.88 1.98
N SER A 47 3.62 9.09 2.21
CA SER A 47 4.97 9.44 1.78
C SER A 47 6.03 8.66 2.56
N GLN A 48 7.26 8.62 2.04
CA GLN A 48 8.37 7.95 2.74
C GLN A 48 8.80 8.70 4.00
N GLU A 49 8.61 10.01 4.02
CA GLU A 49 8.93 10.84 5.18
C GLU A 49 7.96 10.56 6.34
N SER A 50 6.66 10.42 6.04
CA SER A 50 5.63 10.18 7.05
C SER A 50 5.55 8.72 7.51
N PHE A 51 5.92 7.78 6.63
CA PHE A 51 5.86 6.34 6.94
C PHE A 51 7.01 5.62 6.24
N PRO A 52 8.18 5.48 6.90
CA PRO A 52 9.45 5.07 6.26
C PRO A 52 9.59 3.57 6.01
N TYR A 53 8.49 2.87 5.75
CA TYR A 53 8.49 1.44 5.46
C TYR A 53 8.49 1.15 3.96
N THR A 54 9.05 0.01 3.60
CA THR A 54 8.87 -0.60 2.29
C THR A 54 7.67 -1.56 2.33
N PHE A 55 6.82 -1.49 1.32
CA PHE A 55 5.63 -2.32 1.21
C PHE A 55 5.85 -3.46 0.22
N ARG A 56 5.50 -4.66 0.63
CA ARG A 56 5.41 -5.81 -0.25
C ARG A 56 4.05 -6.46 -0.07
N ILE A 57 3.20 -6.34 -1.08
CA ILE A 57 1.91 -7.01 -1.14
C ILE A 57 2.05 -8.26 -1.99
N VAL A 58 1.49 -9.35 -1.51
CA VAL A 58 1.40 -10.62 -2.24
C VAL A 58 -0.07 -11.01 -2.30
N SER A 59 -0.61 -11.10 -3.51
CA SER A 59 -1.97 -11.56 -3.77
C SER A 59 -1.92 -12.94 -4.39
N GLU A 60 -2.41 -13.92 -3.64
CA GLU A 60 -2.52 -15.31 -4.10
C GLU A 60 -3.98 -15.58 -4.46
N ILE A 61 -4.26 -15.82 -5.75
CA ILE A 61 -5.60 -16.14 -6.23
C ILE A 61 -5.78 -17.65 -6.17
N THR A 62 -6.57 -18.11 -5.24
CA THR A 62 -6.81 -19.55 -5.01
C THR A 62 -8.05 -20.06 -5.74
N GLU A 63 -9.02 -19.16 -6.00
CA GLU A 63 -10.25 -19.44 -6.75
C GLU A 63 -10.74 -18.15 -7.42
N SER A 64 -11.27 -18.23 -8.63
CA SER A 64 -11.74 -17.06 -9.38
C SER A 64 -12.86 -17.42 -10.35
N ASN A 65 -13.93 -16.61 -10.30
CA ASN A 65 -14.97 -16.55 -11.33
C ASN A 65 -15.43 -15.08 -11.48
N GLY A 66 -14.56 -14.26 -12.01
CA GLY A 66 -14.75 -12.82 -12.12
C GLY A 66 -13.43 -12.07 -12.04
N SER A 67 -13.44 -10.82 -11.61
CA SER A 67 -12.24 -9.97 -11.59
C SER A 67 -11.36 -10.17 -10.36
N SER A 68 -10.45 -11.13 -10.43
CA SER A 68 -9.42 -11.36 -9.41
C SER A 68 -8.49 -10.17 -9.24
N SER A 69 -8.24 -9.36 -10.27
CA SER A 69 -7.42 -8.15 -10.16
C SER A 69 -8.12 -7.05 -9.35
N MET A 70 -9.42 -6.88 -9.48
CA MET A 70 -10.18 -5.93 -8.67
C MET A 70 -10.36 -6.42 -7.23
N ALA A 71 -10.54 -7.72 -7.02
CA ALA A 71 -10.46 -8.34 -5.70
C ALA A 71 -9.09 -8.09 -5.04
N THR A 72 -8.01 -8.18 -5.82
CA THR A 72 -6.65 -7.84 -5.35
C THR A 72 -6.55 -6.38 -4.92
N VAL A 73 -7.14 -5.44 -5.63
CA VAL A 73 -7.17 -4.02 -5.23
C VAL A 73 -7.88 -3.85 -3.89
N CYS A 74 -9.08 -4.40 -3.74
CA CYS A 74 -9.86 -4.30 -2.50
C CYS A 74 -9.13 -4.97 -1.32
N GLY A 75 -8.66 -6.19 -1.50
CA GLY A 75 -7.93 -6.96 -0.49
C GLY A 75 -6.60 -6.29 -0.09
N SER A 76 -5.87 -5.73 -1.06
CA SER A 76 -4.64 -4.97 -0.78
C SER A 76 -4.90 -3.71 0.04
N SER A 77 -5.98 -2.99 -0.27
CA SER A 77 -6.40 -1.82 0.49
C SER A 77 -6.69 -2.17 1.95
N LEU A 78 -7.49 -3.22 2.18
CA LEU A 78 -7.81 -3.71 3.52
C LEU A 78 -6.57 -4.23 4.26
N ALA A 79 -5.71 -4.99 3.58
CA ALA A 79 -4.48 -5.53 4.17
C ALA A 79 -3.51 -4.44 4.62
N LEU A 80 -3.35 -3.36 3.83
CA LEU A 80 -2.55 -2.21 4.22
C LEU A 80 -3.13 -1.51 5.46
N MET A 81 -4.45 -1.31 5.50
CA MET A 81 -5.13 -0.70 6.63
C MET A 81 -5.00 -1.56 7.89
N ASP A 82 -5.13 -2.87 7.78
CA ASP A 82 -5.00 -3.81 8.89
C ASP A 82 -3.55 -3.92 9.40
N ALA A 83 -2.58 -3.77 8.52
CA ALA A 83 -1.16 -3.69 8.88
C ALA A 83 -0.77 -2.37 9.57
N GLY A 84 -1.68 -1.42 9.71
CA GLY A 84 -1.43 -0.11 10.33
C GLY A 84 -0.74 0.89 9.39
N VAL A 85 -0.84 0.68 8.07
CA VAL A 85 -0.35 1.66 7.10
C VAL A 85 -1.36 2.80 7.00
N PRO A 86 -0.97 4.06 7.28
CA PRO A 86 -1.88 5.20 7.20
C PRO A 86 -2.11 5.60 5.74
N ILE A 87 -2.86 4.77 4.99
CA ILE A 87 -3.23 5.10 3.62
C ILE A 87 -4.12 6.35 3.61
N LYS A 88 -4.04 7.14 2.54
CA LYS A 88 -4.80 8.39 2.43
C LYS A 88 -6.30 8.14 2.39
N GLU A 89 -6.71 7.14 1.62
CA GLU A 89 -8.10 6.68 1.51
C GLU A 89 -8.15 5.21 1.07
N PRO A 90 -9.18 4.45 1.46
CA PRO A 90 -9.42 3.12 0.92
C PRO A 90 -9.64 3.15 -0.58
N VAL A 91 -9.17 2.11 -1.26
CA VAL A 91 -9.30 1.93 -2.71
C VAL A 91 -10.11 0.67 -2.97
N ALA A 92 -11.18 0.81 -3.74
CA ALA A 92 -11.94 -0.32 -4.27
C ALA A 92 -11.78 -0.42 -5.78
N GLY A 93 -12.10 -1.57 -6.33
CA GLY A 93 -12.10 -1.80 -7.77
C GLY A 93 -13.31 -2.63 -8.18
N ILE A 94 -13.79 -2.40 -9.40
CA ILE A 94 -14.89 -3.14 -10.01
C ILE A 94 -14.58 -3.43 -11.47
N ALA A 95 -15.01 -4.60 -11.96
CA ALA A 95 -14.97 -4.95 -13.36
C ALA A 95 -16.35 -4.77 -13.99
N MET A 96 -16.38 -4.06 -15.10
CA MET A 96 -17.57 -3.73 -15.85
C MET A 96 -17.51 -4.39 -17.22
N GLY A 97 -18.69 -4.69 -17.77
CA GLY A 97 -18.84 -5.21 -19.12
C GLY A 97 -19.75 -4.32 -19.95
N LEU A 98 -19.69 -4.50 -21.26
CA LEU A 98 -20.59 -3.89 -22.22
C LEU A 98 -21.09 -4.97 -23.20
N ILE A 99 -22.39 -4.93 -23.48
CA ILE A 99 -23.01 -5.64 -24.60
C ILE A 99 -23.64 -4.59 -25.50
N LYS A 100 -23.35 -4.64 -26.80
CA LYS A 100 -23.87 -3.69 -27.78
C LYS A 100 -24.44 -4.42 -29.00
N GLU A 101 -25.72 -4.19 -29.28
CA GLU A 101 -26.43 -4.73 -30.46
C GLU A 101 -26.99 -3.57 -31.28
N GLY A 102 -26.37 -3.32 -32.42
CA GLY A 102 -26.74 -2.15 -33.23
C GLY A 102 -26.51 -0.84 -32.50
N ASP A 103 -27.54 -0.06 -32.28
CA ASP A 103 -27.48 1.19 -31.52
C ASP A 103 -27.81 0.99 -30.03
N ASP A 104 -28.40 -0.13 -29.66
CA ASP A 104 -28.69 -0.48 -28.27
C ASP A 104 -27.47 -0.99 -27.53
N PHE A 105 -27.36 -0.65 -26.25
CA PHE A 105 -26.27 -1.13 -25.39
C PHE A 105 -26.70 -1.30 -23.94
N SER A 106 -26.05 -2.24 -23.28
CA SER A 106 -26.20 -2.48 -21.84
C SER A 106 -24.83 -2.55 -21.14
N VAL A 107 -24.73 -1.87 -20.01
CA VAL A 107 -23.54 -1.90 -19.15
C VAL A 107 -23.78 -2.89 -18.02
N LEU A 108 -22.86 -3.82 -17.82
CA LEU A 108 -22.87 -4.83 -16.77
C LEU A 108 -21.93 -4.43 -15.64
N SER A 109 -22.35 -4.64 -14.40
CA SER A 109 -21.51 -4.38 -13.20
C SER A 109 -21.04 -5.68 -12.59
N ASP A 110 -19.77 -5.71 -12.13
CA ASP A 110 -19.15 -6.85 -11.45
C ASP A 110 -19.28 -8.15 -12.23
N ILE A 111 -18.74 -8.13 -13.45
CA ILE A 111 -18.89 -9.21 -14.43
C ILE A 111 -18.22 -10.51 -14.01
N LEU A 112 -18.88 -11.61 -14.34
CA LEU A 112 -18.37 -12.96 -14.26
C LEU A 112 -17.39 -13.27 -15.40
N GLY A 113 -16.68 -14.40 -15.31
CA GLY A 113 -15.75 -14.84 -16.35
C GLY A 113 -16.37 -15.02 -17.73
N ASP A 114 -17.58 -15.57 -17.82
CA ASP A 114 -18.30 -15.74 -19.07
C ASP A 114 -18.74 -14.39 -19.66
N GLU A 115 -19.15 -13.45 -18.85
CA GLU A 115 -19.52 -12.09 -19.28
C GLU A 115 -18.30 -11.30 -19.77
N ASP A 116 -17.13 -11.50 -19.16
CA ASP A 116 -15.84 -10.96 -19.63
C ASP A 116 -15.50 -11.54 -21.01
N HIS A 117 -15.69 -12.84 -21.20
CA HIS A 117 -15.35 -13.52 -22.44
C HIS A 117 -16.28 -13.17 -23.61
N LEU A 118 -17.58 -13.14 -23.36
CA LEU A 118 -18.63 -12.94 -24.35
C LEU A 118 -18.98 -11.48 -24.62
N GLY A 119 -18.63 -10.56 -23.71
CA GLY A 119 -18.94 -9.15 -23.83
C GLY A 119 -18.12 -8.44 -24.92
N ASP A 120 -18.64 -7.31 -25.37
CA ASP A 120 -18.06 -6.47 -26.43
C ASP A 120 -16.96 -5.54 -25.94
N MET A 121 -16.98 -5.22 -24.68
CA MET A 121 -15.93 -4.49 -23.96
C MET A 121 -15.95 -4.93 -22.50
N ASP A 122 -14.76 -5.10 -21.93
CA ASP A 122 -14.59 -5.13 -20.49
C ASP A 122 -13.70 -3.97 -20.03
N PHE A 123 -13.97 -3.44 -18.86
CA PHE A 123 -13.12 -2.42 -18.27
C PHE A 123 -13.13 -2.53 -16.77
N LYS A 124 -11.96 -2.22 -16.19
CA LYS A 124 -11.71 -2.31 -14.76
C LYS A 124 -11.44 -0.92 -14.24
N VAL A 125 -12.20 -0.50 -13.24
CA VAL A 125 -12.11 0.83 -12.65
C VAL A 125 -11.78 0.69 -11.17
N ALA A 126 -10.65 1.23 -10.75
CA ALA A 126 -10.27 1.30 -9.36
C ALA A 126 -10.18 2.76 -8.89
N GLY A 127 -10.49 2.99 -7.62
CA GLY A 127 -10.39 4.34 -7.06
C GLY A 127 -10.92 4.44 -5.64
N THR A 128 -10.79 5.64 -5.10
CA THR A 128 -11.34 6.05 -3.80
C THR A 128 -12.75 6.61 -3.98
N LYS A 129 -13.37 7.05 -2.90
CA LYS A 129 -14.65 7.79 -2.96
C LYS A 129 -14.52 9.11 -3.75
N ASN A 130 -13.32 9.69 -3.84
CA ASN A 130 -13.08 11.00 -4.45
C ASN A 130 -12.73 10.93 -5.93
N GLY A 131 -12.27 9.77 -6.43
CA GLY A 131 -11.89 9.66 -7.84
C GLY A 131 -11.27 8.32 -8.23
N ILE A 132 -10.99 8.21 -9.52
CA ILE A 132 -10.37 7.03 -10.15
C ILE A 132 -8.87 7.10 -9.98
N THR A 133 -8.26 6.00 -9.55
CA THR A 133 -6.80 5.85 -9.42
C THR A 133 -6.20 5.00 -10.52
N SER A 134 -7.00 4.11 -11.13
CA SER A 134 -6.56 3.27 -12.25
C SER A 134 -7.75 2.84 -13.10
N LEU A 135 -7.53 2.77 -14.39
CA LEU A 135 -8.47 2.31 -15.40
C LEU A 135 -7.75 1.39 -16.38
N GLN A 136 -8.39 0.30 -16.75
CA GLN A 136 -8.00 -0.56 -17.87
C GLN A 136 -9.25 -0.89 -18.68
N MET A 137 -9.14 -0.81 -20.00
CA MET A 137 -10.20 -1.22 -20.93
C MET A 137 -9.65 -2.21 -21.93
N ASP A 138 -10.50 -3.18 -22.29
CA ASP A 138 -10.29 -4.06 -23.44
C ASP A 138 -11.55 -3.96 -24.34
N ILE A 139 -11.38 -3.34 -25.49
CA ILE A 139 -12.46 -3.05 -26.42
C ILE A 139 -12.33 -4.02 -27.59
N LYS A 140 -13.35 -4.86 -27.79
CA LYS A 140 -13.37 -5.93 -28.79
C LYS A 140 -14.15 -5.53 -30.05
N ILE A 141 -14.87 -4.40 -29.99
CA ILE A 141 -15.70 -3.88 -31.09
C ILE A 141 -15.31 -2.43 -31.43
N THR A 142 -15.78 -1.95 -32.59
CA THR A 142 -15.71 -0.53 -32.98
C THR A 142 -16.94 0.23 -32.49
N GLY A 143 -16.86 1.55 -32.41
CA GLY A 143 -18.03 2.41 -32.17
C GLY A 143 -18.38 2.59 -30.71
N ILE A 144 -17.43 2.57 -29.80
CA ILE A 144 -17.62 3.04 -28.43
C ILE A 144 -17.72 4.56 -28.46
N THR A 145 -18.88 5.09 -28.03
CA THR A 145 -19.18 6.52 -27.99
C THR A 145 -18.88 7.13 -26.63
N PHE A 146 -18.82 8.47 -26.59
CA PHE A 146 -18.70 9.20 -25.30
C PHE A 146 -19.89 8.92 -24.38
N GLU A 147 -21.09 8.77 -24.92
CA GLU A 147 -22.31 8.44 -24.17
C GLU A 147 -22.19 7.08 -23.48
N ILE A 148 -21.72 6.07 -24.21
CA ILE A 148 -21.46 4.74 -23.65
C ILE A 148 -20.44 4.83 -22.51
N MET A 149 -19.36 5.55 -22.72
CA MET A 149 -18.30 5.71 -21.71
C MET A 149 -18.79 6.47 -20.49
N GLU A 150 -19.55 7.54 -20.66
CA GLU A 150 -20.11 8.31 -19.55
C GLU A 150 -21.04 7.44 -18.69
N LYS A 151 -21.96 6.71 -19.31
CA LYS A 151 -22.85 5.78 -18.62
C LYS A 151 -22.09 4.68 -17.90
N ALA A 152 -21.11 4.08 -18.56
CA ALA A 152 -20.26 3.02 -18.01
C ALA A 152 -19.45 3.49 -16.79
N LEU A 153 -18.83 4.67 -16.86
CA LEU A 153 -18.06 5.23 -15.76
C LEU A 153 -18.92 5.66 -14.57
N ASN A 154 -20.13 6.19 -14.83
CA ASN A 154 -21.09 6.53 -13.77
C ASN A 154 -21.57 5.28 -13.05
N GLN A 155 -21.94 4.23 -13.77
CA GLN A 155 -22.33 2.95 -13.18
C GLN A 155 -21.17 2.28 -12.42
N ALA A 156 -19.95 2.34 -12.95
CA ALA A 156 -18.76 1.87 -12.24
C ALA A 156 -18.48 2.67 -10.95
N LYS A 157 -18.81 3.96 -10.94
CA LYS A 157 -18.71 4.79 -9.72
C LYS A 157 -19.67 4.31 -8.65
N GLU A 158 -20.92 4.06 -8.99
CA GLU A 158 -21.93 3.54 -8.06
C GLU A 158 -21.50 2.20 -7.48
N GLY A 159 -21.10 1.25 -8.34
CA GLY A 159 -20.59 -0.06 -7.90
C GLY A 159 -19.36 0.03 -7.01
N ARG A 160 -18.41 0.90 -7.36
CA ARG A 160 -17.21 1.11 -6.56
C ARG A 160 -17.51 1.73 -5.18
N ILE A 161 -18.44 2.68 -5.10
CA ILE A 161 -18.87 3.25 -3.82
C ILE A 161 -19.54 2.19 -2.96
N HIS A 162 -20.42 1.37 -3.54
CA HIS A 162 -21.04 0.24 -2.83
C HIS A 162 -19.97 -0.72 -2.26
N ILE A 163 -18.97 -1.10 -3.06
CA ILE A 163 -17.86 -1.96 -2.60
C ILE A 163 -17.09 -1.29 -1.45
N LEU A 164 -16.79 0.01 -1.54
CA LEU A 164 -16.15 0.75 -0.46
C LEU A 164 -16.97 0.72 0.83
N GLU A 165 -18.29 0.82 0.75
CA GLU A 165 -19.18 0.71 1.90
C GLU A 165 -19.11 -0.68 2.55
N GLU A 166 -19.11 -1.74 1.75
CA GLU A 166 -18.93 -3.11 2.27
C GLU A 166 -17.54 -3.31 2.91
N MET A 167 -16.49 -2.80 2.28
CA MET A 167 -15.13 -2.82 2.86
C MET A 167 -15.08 -2.07 4.20
N ASN A 168 -15.74 -0.92 4.29
CA ASN A 168 -15.78 -0.11 5.51
C ASN A 168 -16.50 -0.80 6.68
N LYS A 169 -17.44 -1.70 6.41
CA LYS A 169 -18.07 -2.53 7.47
C LYS A 169 -17.07 -3.47 8.14
N ALA A 170 -16.10 -3.96 7.38
CA ALA A 170 -15.04 -4.82 7.91
C ALA A 170 -13.92 -4.02 8.58
N LEU A 171 -13.48 -2.92 7.95
CA LEU A 171 -12.41 -2.06 8.45
C LEU A 171 -12.55 -0.64 7.89
N GLY A 172 -13.12 0.27 8.68
CA GLY A 172 -13.43 1.65 8.24
C GLY A 172 -12.23 2.61 8.26
N LYS A 173 -11.15 2.28 8.98
CA LYS A 173 -9.92 3.08 9.05
C LYS A 173 -8.70 2.19 9.25
N SER A 174 -7.52 2.69 8.88
CA SER A 174 -6.26 2.02 9.22
C SER A 174 -6.12 1.83 10.73
N ARG A 175 -5.48 0.73 11.15
CA ARG A 175 -5.08 0.53 12.54
C ARG A 175 -4.18 1.68 12.99
N ASP A 176 -4.27 2.04 14.24
CA ASP A 176 -3.54 3.20 14.80
C ASP A 176 -2.02 2.98 14.89
N SER A 177 -1.57 1.72 14.80
CA SER A 177 -0.16 1.35 14.82
C SER A 177 0.12 0.11 13.97
N VAL A 178 1.37 -0.03 13.54
CA VAL A 178 1.85 -1.28 12.90
C VAL A 178 1.82 -2.44 13.90
N GLY A 179 1.65 -3.65 13.39
CA GLY A 179 1.55 -4.87 14.18
C GLY A 179 2.75 -5.06 15.13
N LYS A 180 2.54 -5.79 16.24
CA LYS A 180 3.58 -6.03 17.25
C LYS A 180 4.85 -6.71 16.72
N HIS A 181 4.73 -7.49 15.67
CA HIS A 181 5.85 -8.20 15.01
C HIS A 181 6.50 -7.40 13.87
N THR A 182 5.98 -6.22 13.58
CA THR A 182 6.58 -5.34 12.57
C THR A 182 7.74 -4.58 13.19
N PRO A 183 8.92 -4.52 12.56
CA PRO A 183 10.02 -3.68 13.01
C PRO A 183 9.56 -2.24 13.25
N LYS A 184 9.96 -1.65 14.36
CA LYS A 184 9.58 -0.28 14.74
C LYS A 184 10.58 0.69 14.15
N MET A 185 10.09 1.68 13.42
CA MET A 185 10.91 2.75 12.87
C MET A 185 10.45 4.09 13.44
N GLU A 186 11.39 4.83 14.02
CA GLU A 186 11.13 6.16 14.57
C GLU A 186 12.23 7.13 14.14
N LYS A 187 11.86 8.38 13.92
CA LYS A 187 12.79 9.46 13.60
C LYS A 187 12.72 10.50 14.70
N ILE A 188 13.89 10.98 15.12
CA ILE A 188 14.03 12.13 16.01
C ILE A 188 14.99 13.11 15.37
N THR A 189 14.71 14.40 15.49
CA THR A 189 15.62 15.45 15.04
C THR A 189 16.40 15.97 16.23
N VAL A 190 17.72 15.94 16.15
CA VAL A 190 18.63 16.53 17.12
C VAL A 190 19.28 17.78 16.55
N ASP A 191 19.74 18.69 17.41
CA ASP A 191 20.50 19.84 16.91
C ASP A 191 21.79 19.39 16.23
N LYS A 192 22.18 20.08 15.18
CA LYS A 192 23.43 19.77 14.43
C LYS A 192 24.66 19.66 15.31
N LYS A 193 24.73 20.45 16.37
CA LYS A 193 25.84 20.39 17.35
C LYS A 193 25.86 19.11 18.18
N ASP A 194 24.69 18.46 18.35
CA ASP A 194 24.54 17.24 19.13
C ASP A 194 24.77 15.97 18.31
N ILE A 195 24.88 16.08 16.97
CA ILE A 195 25.21 14.97 16.07
C ILE A 195 26.52 14.28 16.52
N ALA A 196 27.53 15.07 16.81
CA ALA A 196 28.81 14.53 17.26
C ALA A 196 28.72 13.77 18.60
N THR A 197 27.81 14.19 19.49
CA THR A 197 27.53 13.51 20.77
C THR A 197 26.85 12.16 20.55
N VAL A 198 25.85 12.11 19.65
CA VAL A 198 25.15 10.86 19.32
C VAL A 198 26.07 9.86 18.62
N ILE A 199 26.94 10.32 17.72
CA ILE A 199 27.89 9.45 17.03
C ILE A 199 29.05 9.03 17.99
N GLY A 200 29.55 9.96 18.79
CA GLY A 200 30.67 9.75 19.67
C GLY A 200 32.04 9.67 18.95
N LYS A 201 33.12 9.75 19.68
CA LYS A 201 34.48 9.66 19.13
C LYS A 201 34.69 8.34 18.40
N GLY A 202 34.96 8.39 17.10
CA GLY A 202 35.11 7.21 16.25
C GLY A 202 33.88 6.30 16.20
N GLY A 203 32.68 6.83 16.48
CA GLY A 203 31.43 6.07 16.46
C GLY A 203 31.17 5.24 17.73
N ALA A 204 31.86 5.53 18.84
CA ALA A 204 31.72 4.73 20.07
C ALA A 204 30.32 4.79 20.66
N THR A 205 29.71 6.00 20.75
CA THR A 205 28.40 6.18 21.36
C THR A 205 27.30 5.50 20.53
N ILE A 206 27.32 5.66 19.21
CA ILE A 206 26.31 5.01 18.37
C ILE A 206 26.40 3.47 18.43
N ARG A 207 27.62 2.90 18.53
CA ARG A 207 27.80 1.46 18.74
C ARG A 207 27.25 1.01 20.10
N GLU A 208 27.46 1.78 21.14
CA GLU A 208 26.91 1.50 22.48
C GLU A 208 25.37 1.52 22.47
N ILE A 209 24.76 2.50 21.78
CA ILE A 209 23.30 2.55 21.61
C ILE A 209 22.79 1.28 20.92
N VAL A 210 23.43 0.88 19.81
CA VAL A 210 23.10 -0.33 19.04
C VAL A 210 23.24 -1.59 19.90
N GLU A 211 24.32 -1.72 20.64
CA GLU A 211 24.59 -2.88 21.51
C GLU A 211 23.58 -3.01 22.65
N LYS A 212 23.26 -1.90 23.33
CA LYS A 212 22.33 -1.88 24.46
C LYS A 212 20.88 -2.10 24.06
N SER A 213 20.49 -1.57 22.88
CA SER A 213 19.09 -1.61 22.44
C SER A 213 18.77 -2.76 21.49
N GLY A 214 19.76 -3.27 20.74
CA GLY A 214 19.53 -4.16 19.62
C GLY A 214 18.92 -3.47 18.38
N ALA A 215 18.72 -2.14 18.42
CA ALA A 215 18.24 -1.36 17.31
C ALA A 215 19.36 -0.96 16.35
N LYS A 216 19.02 -0.65 15.10
CA LYS A 216 19.90 0.06 14.16
C LYS A 216 19.65 1.54 14.28
N VAL A 217 20.72 2.33 14.29
CA VAL A 217 20.65 3.78 14.40
C VAL A 217 21.46 4.41 13.26
N ASP A 218 20.77 5.26 12.48
CA ASP A 218 21.38 6.05 11.41
C ASP A 218 21.26 7.53 11.73
N VAL A 219 22.34 8.29 11.50
CA VAL A 219 22.39 9.73 11.74
C VAL A 219 22.73 10.44 10.44
N SER A 220 21.86 11.37 10.03
CA SER A 220 22.04 12.20 8.85
C SER A 220 22.67 13.55 9.20
N ASP A 221 23.32 14.19 8.22
CA ASP A 221 24.01 15.50 8.39
C ASP A 221 23.05 16.66 8.73
N ASP A 222 21.76 16.50 8.49
CA ASP A 222 20.71 17.46 8.83
C ASP A 222 20.26 17.38 10.31
N GLY A 223 20.74 16.38 11.06
CA GLY A 223 20.34 16.12 12.44
C GLY A 223 19.23 15.09 12.59
N THR A 224 18.76 14.48 11.50
CA THR A 224 17.77 13.41 11.58
C THR A 224 18.43 12.12 12.05
N VAL A 225 17.98 11.59 13.18
CA VAL A 225 18.36 10.28 13.70
C VAL A 225 17.22 9.31 13.44
N THR A 226 17.48 8.25 12.68
CA THR A 226 16.52 7.18 12.38
C THR A 226 16.88 5.96 13.22
N VAL A 227 15.92 5.50 14.01
CA VAL A 227 16.01 4.28 14.81
C VAL A 227 15.12 3.21 14.17
N ALA A 228 15.72 2.07 13.83
CA ALA A 228 15.01 0.89 13.33
C ALA A 228 15.23 -0.27 14.31
N ALA A 229 14.17 -0.67 15.01
CA ALA A 229 14.24 -1.65 16.09
C ALA A 229 13.40 -2.89 15.77
N PRO A 230 13.79 -4.09 16.23
CA PRO A 230 13.03 -5.31 16.01
C PRO A 230 11.66 -5.29 16.72
N ASP A 231 11.57 -4.58 17.83
CA ASP A 231 10.35 -4.47 18.65
C ASP A 231 10.27 -3.09 19.34
N GLU A 232 9.24 -2.92 20.16
CA GLU A 232 8.97 -1.67 20.85
C GLU A 232 9.93 -1.40 22.02
N ASP A 233 10.37 -2.43 22.71
CA ASP A 233 11.29 -2.29 23.84
C ASP A 233 12.67 -1.84 23.34
N ALA A 234 13.20 -2.46 22.31
CA ALA A 234 14.45 -2.07 21.66
C ALA A 234 14.39 -0.61 21.16
N ARG A 235 13.26 -0.21 20.55
CA ARG A 235 13.01 1.16 20.12
C ARG A 235 13.04 2.12 21.31
N ASN A 236 12.32 1.82 22.38
CA ASN A 236 12.23 2.66 23.57
C ASN A 236 13.59 2.86 24.22
N ILE A 237 14.39 1.80 24.35
CA ILE A 237 15.75 1.87 24.88
C ILE A 237 16.62 2.81 24.03
N ALA A 238 16.66 2.61 22.72
CA ALA A 238 17.46 3.45 21.83
C ALA A 238 17.02 4.92 21.88
N MET A 239 15.72 5.17 21.79
CA MET A 239 15.16 6.52 21.85
C MET A 239 15.41 7.22 23.18
N GLN A 240 15.36 6.49 24.30
CA GLN A 240 15.66 7.06 25.62
C GLN A 240 17.12 7.46 25.72
N ILE A 241 18.05 6.60 25.28
CA ILE A 241 19.48 6.92 25.30
C ILE A 241 19.77 8.17 24.46
N ILE A 242 19.18 8.25 23.24
CA ILE A 242 19.38 9.41 22.36
C ILE A 242 18.84 10.69 23.01
N LYS A 243 17.64 10.63 23.61
CA LYS A 243 17.04 11.76 24.33
C LYS A 243 17.90 12.21 25.51
N ASP A 244 18.42 11.29 26.30
CA ASP A 244 19.28 11.60 27.45
C ASP A 244 20.59 12.26 27.02
N LEU A 245 21.20 11.77 25.93
CA LEU A 245 22.44 12.35 25.38
C LEU A 245 22.25 13.76 24.80
N THR A 246 21.06 14.09 24.34
CA THR A 246 20.74 15.38 23.70
C THR A 246 19.85 16.26 24.57
N ALA A 247 19.60 15.86 25.83
CA ALA A 247 18.79 16.60 26.76
C ALA A 247 19.41 17.97 27.06
N LYS A 248 18.55 18.99 27.04
CA LYS A 248 18.91 20.36 27.46
C LYS A 248 18.28 20.63 28.81
N ALA A 249 19.01 21.34 29.66
CA ALA A 249 18.44 21.81 30.92
C ALA A 249 17.26 22.74 30.65
N GLU A 250 16.12 22.43 31.26
CA GLU A 250 14.92 23.25 31.20
C GLU A 250 14.83 24.12 32.43
N LEU A 251 14.42 25.39 32.28
CA LEU A 251 14.22 26.31 33.38
C LEU A 251 13.13 25.77 34.36
N ASN A 252 13.43 25.81 35.66
CA ASN A 252 12.57 25.33 36.72
C ASN A 252 12.36 23.81 36.82
N LYS A 253 13.18 23.00 36.13
CA LYS A 253 13.16 21.55 36.27
C LYS A 253 14.29 21.08 37.18
N ILE A 254 13.96 20.21 38.12
CA ILE A 254 14.95 19.64 39.06
C ILE A 254 15.58 18.42 38.39
N TYR A 255 16.89 18.41 38.30
CA TYR A 255 17.68 17.31 37.79
C TYR A 255 18.49 16.66 38.93
N ASN A 256 18.48 15.33 38.97
CA ASN A 256 19.36 14.59 39.85
C ASN A 256 20.77 14.56 39.22
N GLY A 257 21.66 15.36 39.74
CA GLY A 257 23.06 15.37 39.34
C GLY A 257 23.85 14.27 40.03
N LYS A 258 24.90 13.80 39.30
CA LYS A 258 25.98 13.04 39.89
C LYS A 258 27.16 13.97 40.10
#